data_9c90c66df78061ddde0e4f2870b4f8e8
#
_entry.id   9c90c66df78061ddde0e4f2870b4f8e8
#
_cell.length_a   1.000
_cell.length_b   1.000
_cell.length_c   1.000
_cell.angle_alpha   90.00
_cell.angle_beta   90.00
_cell.angle_gamma   90.00
#
_symmetry.space_group_name_H-M   'P 1'
#
loop_
_entity.id
_entity.type
_entity.pdbx_description
1 polymer ?
#
loop_
_entity_poly.entity_id
_entity_poly.type
_entity_poly.pdbx_seq_one_letter_code
_entity_poly.pdbx_strand_id
1 'polypeptide(L)'
;LRAKTSIETLENGRLGIVITEFPYRRCKAKLLQTISEMTGDKKHQKVLESIVDIRDESDRSGVRAVIEFKKAATRESVDKVLKYLFKKTDLQCNLSFNMVALANGKPKTMGLKTIWMHYIEHQKEIITRRTIRELAIAEKRFHIVEGFIKAINILDEVIATIRSSKSKKDAGINLVAKFGFTEEQAEAILELMLYRLTGLEITVFQKEYAELEKKIKKLKKILASERELLKVVKTELKEITDKYRNPRRTMVVENDSEAKIDVEELIVVEDVMVTLSKDGFIKRLPVRSYTRSNSNADDIDYRDGDELKYLFKSNT
;
A
#
# COMPACT_ATOMS: atom_id res chain seq x y z
N LEU A 1 -8.98 -11.25 2.77
CA LEU A 1 -9.53 -10.01 3.35
C LEU A 1 -10.90 -10.28 3.94
N ARG A 2 -11.18 -9.71 5.12
CA ARG A 2 -12.46 -9.78 5.80
C ARG A 2 -12.97 -8.36 6.07
N ALA A 3 -14.28 -8.16 5.95
CA ALA A 3 -14.95 -6.92 6.34
C ALA A 3 -14.77 -6.65 7.84
N LYS A 4 -14.75 -5.39 8.24
CA LYS A 4 -14.78 -5.01 9.65
C LYS A 4 -16.22 -4.97 10.12
N THR A 5 -16.55 -5.85 11.06
CA THR A 5 -17.93 -6.04 11.54
C THR A 5 -17.96 -6.01 13.07
N SER A 6 -19.08 -5.57 13.62
CA SER A 6 -19.40 -5.64 15.05
C SER A 6 -20.84 -6.14 15.23
N ILE A 7 -21.11 -6.80 16.35
CA ILE A 7 -22.48 -7.16 16.75
C ILE A 7 -22.89 -6.15 17.82
N GLU A 8 -23.89 -5.32 17.50
CA GLU A 8 -24.36 -4.21 18.32
C GLU A 8 -25.85 -4.38 18.66
N THR A 9 -26.25 -3.80 19.78
CA THR A 9 -27.67 -3.61 20.09
C THR A 9 -28.10 -2.30 19.46
N LEU A 10 -29.07 -2.35 18.55
CA LEU A 10 -29.61 -1.18 17.84
C LEU A 10 -30.56 -0.38 18.75
N GLU A 11 -30.90 0.84 18.34
CA GLU A 11 -31.78 1.76 19.09
C GLU A 11 -33.16 1.14 19.43
N ASN A 12 -33.64 0.26 18.59
CA ASN A 12 -34.91 -0.48 18.79
C ASN A 12 -34.78 -1.72 19.71
N GLY A 13 -33.60 -1.90 20.35
CA GLY A 13 -33.32 -3.01 21.24
C GLY A 13 -33.08 -4.36 20.56
N ARG A 14 -33.00 -4.40 19.22
CA ARG A 14 -32.67 -5.60 18.46
C ARG A 14 -31.18 -5.73 18.26
N LEU A 15 -30.68 -6.93 18.05
CA LEU A 15 -29.31 -7.16 17.64
C LEU A 15 -29.14 -6.87 16.15
N GLY A 16 -28.00 -6.29 15.78
CA GLY A 16 -27.60 -6.05 14.41
C GLY A 16 -26.12 -6.37 14.17
N ILE A 17 -25.82 -6.84 12.97
CA ILE A 17 -24.45 -6.85 12.47
C ILE A 17 -24.21 -5.52 11.78
N VAL A 18 -23.26 -4.75 12.30
CA VAL A 18 -22.83 -3.47 11.74
C VAL A 18 -21.52 -3.68 10.97
N ILE A 19 -21.50 -3.26 9.71
CA ILE A 19 -20.35 -3.36 8.82
C ILE A 19 -19.81 -1.94 8.61
N THR A 20 -18.60 -1.68 9.08
CA THR A 20 -17.97 -0.36 9.00
C THR A 20 -16.91 -0.28 7.91
N GLU A 21 -16.35 -1.40 7.47
CA GLU A 21 -15.42 -1.45 6.35
C GLU A 21 -15.66 -2.70 5.50
N PHE A 22 -15.70 -2.52 4.17
CA PHE A 22 -15.83 -3.60 3.20
C PHE A 22 -14.46 -4.03 2.67
N PRO A 23 -14.31 -5.28 2.19
CA PRO A 23 -13.09 -5.73 1.56
C PRO A 23 -12.75 -4.90 0.31
N TYR A 24 -11.46 -4.69 0.09
CA TYR A 24 -10.97 -3.95 -1.07
C TYR A 24 -11.51 -4.49 -2.39
N ARG A 25 -11.88 -3.58 -3.31
CA ARG A 25 -12.50 -3.88 -4.61
C ARG A 25 -13.88 -4.54 -4.54
N ARG A 26 -14.58 -4.50 -3.41
CA ARG A 26 -15.95 -4.98 -3.30
C ARG A 26 -16.91 -3.80 -3.25
N CYS A 27 -17.97 -3.89 -4.08
CA CYS A 27 -19.01 -2.88 -4.10
C CYS A 27 -20.00 -3.11 -2.96
N LYS A 28 -20.17 -2.13 -2.08
CA LYS A 28 -21.09 -2.17 -0.94
C LYS A 28 -22.51 -2.52 -1.35
N ALA A 29 -23.09 -1.78 -2.30
CA ALA A 29 -24.47 -1.96 -2.74
C ALA A 29 -24.70 -3.38 -3.29
N LYS A 30 -23.82 -3.87 -4.16
CA LYS A 30 -23.93 -5.21 -4.72
C LYS A 30 -23.84 -6.29 -3.65
N LEU A 31 -22.99 -6.10 -2.64
CA LEU A 31 -22.83 -7.08 -1.58
C LEU A 31 -24.06 -7.12 -0.66
N LEU A 32 -24.61 -5.97 -0.29
CA LEU A 32 -25.85 -5.89 0.48
C LEU A 32 -27.04 -6.48 -0.30
N GLN A 33 -27.12 -6.21 -1.61
CA GLN A 33 -28.11 -6.81 -2.49
C GLN A 33 -27.98 -8.34 -2.51
N THR A 34 -26.75 -8.87 -2.67
CA THR A 34 -26.53 -10.33 -2.65
C THR A 34 -26.98 -10.95 -1.33
N ILE A 35 -26.71 -10.31 -0.19
CA ILE A 35 -27.19 -10.80 1.11
C ILE A 35 -28.72 -10.78 1.17
N SER A 36 -29.35 -9.72 0.68
CA SER A 36 -30.82 -9.62 0.60
C SER A 36 -31.42 -10.70 -0.29
N GLU A 37 -30.85 -10.96 -1.46
CA GLU A 37 -31.30 -12.04 -2.35
C GLU A 37 -31.17 -13.42 -1.69
N MET A 38 -30.09 -13.66 -0.93
CA MET A 38 -29.88 -14.90 -0.19
C MET A 38 -30.95 -15.13 0.90
N THR A 39 -31.50 -14.09 1.50
CA THR A 39 -32.62 -14.27 2.49
C THR A 39 -33.88 -14.84 1.87
N GLY A 40 -34.12 -14.60 0.57
CA GLY A 40 -35.24 -15.15 -0.20
C GLY A 40 -34.98 -16.54 -0.81
N ASP A 41 -33.69 -16.97 -0.90
CA ASP A 41 -33.36 -18.27 -1.49
C ASP A 41 -33.58 -19.42 -0.48
N LYS A 42 -34.37 -20.43 -0.90
CA LYS A 42 -34.67 -21.64 -0.11
C LYS A 42 -33.41 -22.34 0.43
N LYS A 43 -32.28 -22.26 -0.27
CA LYS A 43 -31.02 -22.89 0.15
C LYS A 43 -30.43 -22.23 1.38
N HIS A 44 -30.62 -20.92 1.54
CA HIS A 44 -30.03 -20.10 2.59
C HIS A 44 -31.03 -19.69 3.66
N GLN A 45 -32.33 -19.82 3.36
CA GLN A 45 -33.43 -19.32 4.17
C GLN A 45 -33.38 -19.83 5.62
N LYS A 46 -33.09 -21.13 5.84
CA LYS A 46 -33.04 -21.71 7.19
C LYS A 46 -32.04 -21.02 8.11
N VAL A 47 -30.85 -20.60 7.58
CA VAL A 47 -29.81 -19.95 8.35
C VAL A 47 -30.08 -18.46 8.49
N LEU A 48 -30.61 -17.83 7.44
CA LEU A 48 -30.82 -16.38 7.37
C LEU A 48 -32.26 -15.93 7.80
N GLU A 49 -33.11 -16.85 8.22
CA GLU A 49 -34.50 -16.57 8.64
C GLU A 49 -34.60 -15.53 9.77
N SER A 50 -33.58 -15.42 10.59
CA SER A 50 -33.51 -14.45 11.69
C SER A 50 -33.27 -13.01 11.25
N ILE A 51 -32.86 -12.77 10.00
CA ILE A 51 -32.65 -11.44 9.43
C ILE A 51 -34.01 -10.81 9.11
N VAL A 52 -34.21 -9.57 9.52
CA VAL A 52 -35.46 -8.80 9.30
C VAL A 52 -35.24 -7.72 8.25
N ASP A 53 -34.14 -7.02 8.34
CA ASP A 53 -33.85 -5.87 7.48
C ASP A 53 -32.37 -5.72 7.18
N ILE A 54 -32.06 -5.16 6.00
CA ILE A 54 -30.70 -4.88 5.55
C ILE A 54 -30.72 -3.48 4.96
N ARG A 55 -29.98 -2.56 5.60
CA ARG A 55 -29.97 -1.15 5.21
C ARG A 55 -28.59 -0.54 5.21
N ASP A 56 -28.44 0.48 4.41
CA ASP A 56 -27.24 1.29 4.33
C ASP A 56 -27.45 2.61 5.05
N GLU A 57 -26.81 2.75 6.20
CA GLU A 57 -26.84 3.95 7.04
C GLU A 57 -25.56 4.80 6.87
N SER A 58 -24.80 4.57 5.79
CA SER A 58 -23.56 5.32 5.55
C SER A 58 -23.84 6.80 5.31
N ASP A 59 -23.03 7.64 5.94
CA ASP A 59 -23.11 9.10 5.85
C ASP A 59 -21.73 9.74 5.62
N ARG A 60 -21.59 11.04 5.88
CA ARG A 60 -20.33 11.77 5.75
C ARG A 60 -19.29 11.35 6.78
N SER A 61 -19.68 10.75 7.89
CA SER A 61 -18.78 10.27 8.95
C SER A 61 -18.13 8.94 8.60
N GLY A 62 -18.77 8.15 7.72
CA GLY A 62 -18.19 6.89 7.28
C GLY A 62 -19.18 5.88 6.74
N VAL A 63 -18.67 4.68 6.51
CA VAL A 63 -19.46 3.55 6.06
C VAL A 63 -20.14 2.88 7.26
N ARG A 64 -21.45 2.71 7.19
CA ARG A 64 -22.25 1.97 8.15
C ARG A 64 -23.35 1.20 7.41
N ALA A 65 -23.22 -0.11 7.28
CA ALA A 65 -24.27 -0.97 6.77
C ALA A 65 -24.74 -1.88 7.91
N VAL A 66 -26.04 -2.02 8.05
CA VAL A 66 -26.70 -2.71 9.17
C VAL A 66 -27.54 -3.87 8.67
N ILE A 67 -27.31 -5.05 9.25
CA ILE A 67 -28.15 -6.24 9.08
C ILE A 67 -28.88 -6.46 10.40
N GLU A 68 -30.18 -6.19 10.42
CA GLU A 68 -31.02 -6.26 11.63
C GLU A 68 -31.66 -7.63 11.81
N PHE A 69 -31.73 -8.09 13.05
CA PHE A 69 -32.23 -9.40 13.41
C PHE A 69 -33.58 -9.33 14.15
N LYS A 70 -34.32 -10.45 14.15
CA LYS A 70 -35.54 -10.61 14.95
C LYS A 70 -35.24 -10.40 16.44
N LYS A 71 -36.22 -9.89 17.22
CA LYS A 71 -36.06 -9.61 18.65
C LYS A 71 -35.68 -10.86 19.48
N ALA A 72 -36.08 -12.05 19.01
CA ALA A 72 -35.77 -13.33 19.65
C ALA A 72 -34.35 -13.87 19.32
N ALA A 73 -33.57 -13.18 18.48
CA ALA A 73 -32.26 -13.64 18.11
C ALA A 73 -31.26 -13.47 19.29
N THR A 74 -30.52 -14.52 19.55
CA THR A 74 -29.44 -14.50 20.54
C THR A 74 -28.12 -14.09 19.90
N ARG A 75 -27.17 -13.58 20.70
CA ARG A 75 -25.84 -13.17 20.18
C ARG A 75 -25.11 -14.34 19.51
N GLU A 76 -25.28 -15.57 20.03
CA GLU A 76 -24.71 -16.77 19.43
C GLU A 76 -25.31 -17.09 18.06
N SER A 77 -26.62 -16.92 17.90
CA SER A 77 -27.30 -17.13 16.61
C SER A 77 -26.84 -16.09 15.57
N VAL A 78 -26.65 -14.83 16.00
CA VAL A 78 -26.14 -13.75 15.13
C VAL A 78 -24.69 -14.02 14.72
N ASP A 79 -23.84 -14.52 15.63
CA ASP A 79 -22.47 -14.91 15.29
C ASP A 79 -22.42 -16.05 14.27
N LYS A 80 -23.27 -17.05 14.41
CA LYS A 80 -23.42 -18.13 13.41
C LYS A 80 -23.80 -17.59 12.03
N VAL A 81 -24.75 -16.66 11.97
CA VAL A 81 -25.12 -16.00 10.71
C VAL A 81 -23.97 -15.19 10.15
N LEU A 82 -23.22 -14.45 10.98
CA LEU A 82 -22.04 -13.69 10.54
C LEU A 82 -20.98 -14.62 9.94
N LYS A 83 -20.65 -15.72 10.60
CA LYS A 83 -19.73 -16.75 10.07
C LYS A 83 -20.23 -17.31 8.74
N TYR A 84 -21.55 -17.57 8.63
CA TYR A 84 -22.14 -18.03 7.39
C TYR A 84 -22.00 -17.02 6.25
N LEU A 85 -22.27 -15.73 6.53
CA LEU A 85 -22.12 -14.66 5.54
C LEU A 85 -20.64 -14.50 5.10
N PHE A 86 -19.69 -14.61 6.00
CA PHE A 86 -18.25 -14.65 5.63
C PHE A 86 -17.91 -15.82 4.70
N LYS A 87 -18.55 -16.97 4.89
CA LYS A 87 -18.31 -18.16 4.05
C LYS A 87 -18.96 -18.10 2.69
N LYS A 88 -20.15 -17.46 2.58
CA LYS A 88 -21.01 -17.51 1.41
C LYS A 88 -21.02 -16.22 0.58
N THR A 89 -20.47 -15.14 1.10
CA THR A 89 -20.47 -13.83 0.44
C THR A 89 -19.07 -13.23 0.37
N ASP A 90 -18.93 -12.15 -0.39
CA ASP A 90 -17.71 -11.37 -0.50
C ASP A 90 -17.38 -10.51 0.75
N LEU A 91 -18.10 -10.69 1.88
CA LEU A 91 -17.67 -10.12 3.17
C LEU A 91 -16.30 -10.67 3.62
N GLN A 92 -15.97 -11.87 3.17
CA GLN A 92 -14.62 -12.42 3.24
C GLN A 92 -14.23 -12.94 1.86
N CYS A 93 -13.10 -12.48 1.35
CA CYS A 93 -12.63 -12.86 0.03
C CYS A 93 -11.10 -13.00 -0.02
N ASN A 94 -10.63 -13.78 -0.97
CA ASN A 94 -9.21 -13.87 -1.29
C ASN A 94 -8.81 -12.70 -2.19
N LEU A 95 -7.64 -12.13 -1.92
CA LEU A 95 -7.02 -11.13 -2.76
C LEU A 95 -5.75 -11.72 -3.37
N SER A 96 -5.78 -11.98 -4.66
CA SER A 96 -4.62 -12.45 -5.40
C SER A 96 -3.75 -11.27 -5.83
N PHE A 97 -2.44 -11.38 -5.61
CA PHE A 97 -1.46 -10.39 -6.03
C PHE A 97 -0.65 -10.95 -7.20
N ASN A 98 -0.65 -10.23 -8.30
CA ASN A 98 0.23 -10.47 -9.43
C ASN A 98 0.94 -9.15 -9.75
N MET A 99 2.10 -8.95 -9.11
CA MET A 99 2.87 -7.71 -9.24
C MET A 99 3.83 -7.83 -10.43
N VAL A 100 3.51 -7.14 -11.50
CA VAL A 100 4.36 -7.01 -12.68
C VAL A 100 4.93 -5.60 -12.70
N ALA A 101 6.25 -5.49 -12.81
CA ALA A 101 6.94 -4.23 -12.96
C ALA A 101 8.07 -4.33 -13.99
N LEU A 102 8.52 -3.19 -14.49
CA LEU A 102 9.67 -3.13 -15.39
C LEU A 102 10.97 -3.22 -14.58
N ALA A 103 11.77 -4.23 -14.87
CA ALA A 103 13.11 -4.39 -14.32
C ALA A 103 14.11 -4.45 -15.49
N ASN A 104 15.05 -3.53 -15.53
CA ASN A 104 16.04 -3.42 -16.62
C ASN A 104 15.39 -3.34 -18.01
N GLY A 105 14.30 -2.58 -18.14
CA GLY A 105 13.58 -2.39 -19.40
C GLY A 105 12.68 -3.56 -19.83
N LYS A 106 12.58 -4.64 -19.02
CA LYS A 106 11.74 -5.81 -19.32
C LYS A 106 10.65 -6.02 -18.26
N PRO A 107 9.43 -6.38 -18.65
CA PRO A 107 8.37 -6.71 -17.69
C PRO A 107 8.73 -8.05 -16.98
N LYS A 108 8.61 -8.04 -15.65
CA LYS A 108 8.90 -9.20 -14.82
C LYS A 108 7.90 -9.28 -13.67
N THR A 109 7.35 -10.47 -13.43
CA THR A 109 6.55 -10.74 -12.22
C THR A 109 7.49 -10.90 -11.03
N MET A 110 7.27 -10.12 -10.00
CA MET A 110 8.18 -10.03 -8.84
C MET A 110 7.41 -10.00 -7.53
N GLY A 111 8.00 -10.59 -6.51
CA GLY A 111 7.58 -10.38 -5.13
C GLY A 111 8.04 -9.02 -4.59
N LEU A 112 7.43 -8.57 -3.49
CA LEU A 112 7.68 -7.25 -2.90
C LEU A 112 9.17 -7.00 -2.57
N LYS A 113 9.86 -7.99 -2.02
CA LYS A 113 11.30 -7.89 -1.73
C LYS A 113 12.14 -7.59 -2.98
N THR A 114 11.84 -8.29 -4.09
CA THR A 114 12.55 -8.11 -5.36
C THR A 114 12.29 -6.72 -5.95
N ILE A 115 11.05 -6.22 -5.85
CA ILE A 115 10.69 -4.86 -6.28
C ILE A 115 11.51 -3.83 -5.48
N TRP A 116 11.61 -3.98 -4.15
CA TRP A 116 12.41 -3.08 -3.32
C TRP A 116 13.90 -3.11 -3.67
N MET A 117 14.44 -4.28 -3.96
CA MET A 117 15.84 -4.40 -4.38
C MET A 117 16.10 -3.63 -5.67
N HIS A 118 15.25 -3.79 -6.69
CA HIS A 118 15.37 -3.03 -7.93
C HIS A 118 15.17 -1.53 -7.73
N TYR A 119 14.24 -1.13 -6.85
CA TYR A 119 14.03 0.27 -6.51
C TYR A 119 15.25 0.89 -5.84
N ILE A 120 15.85 0.22 -4.86
CA ILE A 120 17.05 0.70 -4.16
C ILE A 120 18.21 0.85 -5.14
N GLU A 121 18.41 -0.12 -6.03
CA GLU A 121 19.47 -0.06 -7.03
C GLU A 121 19.27 1.11 -8.00
N HIS A 122 18.05 1.33 -8.45
CA HIS A 122 17.71 2.49 -9.25
C HIS A 122 17.94 3.82 -8.50
N GLN A 123 17.60 3.91 -7.22
CA GLN A 123 17.89 5.10 -6.41
C GLN A 123 19.38 5.34 -6.26
N LYS A 124 20.19 4.30 -6.08
CA LYS A 124 21.66 4.41 -6.05
C LYS A 124 22.19 5.02 -7.35
N GLU A 125 21.71 4.54 -8.49
CA GLU A 125 22.11 5.06 -9.81
C GLU A 125 21.74 6.55 -9.97
N ILE A 126 20.50 6.92 -9.64
CA ILE A 126 20.01 8.31 -9.74
C ILE A 126 20.85 9.23 -8.85
N ILE A 127 21.05 8.86 -7.58
CA ILE A 127 21.81 9.67 -6.64
C ILE A 127 23.26 9.80 -7.08
N THR A 128 23.87 8.72 -7.59
CA THR A 128 25.23 8.76 -8.13
C THR A 128 25.34 9.74 -9.29
N ARG A 129 24.46 9.67 -10.30
CA ARG A 129 24.44 10.60 -11.43
C ARG A 129 24.21 12.05 -10.99
N ARG A 130 23.28 12.28 -10.07
CA ARG A 130 23.02 13.61 -9.49
C ARG A 130 24.26 14.14 -8.79
N THR A 131 24.90 13.32 -7.94
CA THR A 131 26.09 13.71 -7.18
C THR A 131 27.29 14.03 -8.10
N ILE A 132 27.50 13.26 -9.16
CA ILE A 132 28.54 13.54 -10.17
C ILE A 132 28.28 14.90 -10.83
N ARG A 133 27.05 15.18 -11.25
CA ARG A 133 26.69 16.47 -11.85
C ARG A 133 26.88 17.65 -10.89
N GLU A 134 26.42 17.49 -9.64
CA GLU A 134 26.56 18.51 -8.61
C GLU A 134 28.04 18.77 -8.27
N LEU A 135 28.85 17.72 -8.24
CA LEU A 135 30.27 17.81 -8.03
C LEU A 135 30.95 18.61 -9.17
N ALA A 136 30.66 18.27 -10.43
CA ALA A 136 31.22 18.98 -11.58
C ALA A 136 30.87 20.48 -11.56
N ILE A 137 29.59 20.82 -11.24
CA ILE A 137 29.18 22.22 -11.10
C ILE A 137 29.92 22.93 -9.96
N ALA A 138 30.02 22.24 -8.80
CA ALA A 138 30.67 22.81 -7.63
C ALA A 138 32.19 23.00 -7.87
N GLU A 139 32.85 22.05 -8.50
CA GLU A 139 34.29 22.15 -8.84
C GLU A 139 34.54 23.26 -9.85
N LYS A 140 33.71 23.39 -10.87
CA LYS A 140 33.84 24.51 -11.84
C LYS A 140 33.66 25.87 -11.14
N ARG A 141 32.68 26.02 -10.26
CA ARG A 141 32.47 27.27 -9.53
C ARG A 141 33.57 27.53 -8.53
N PHE A 142 34.07 26.53 -7.84
CA PHE A 142 35.18 26.60 -6.90
C PHE A 142 36.45 27.11 -7.60
N HIS A 143 36.76 26.57 -8.78
CA HIS A 143 37.87 26.99 -9.61
C HIS A 143 37.81 28.48 -9.96
N ILE A 144 36.61 28.98 -10.33
CA ILE A 144 36.43 30.41 -10.62
C ILE A 144 36.62 31.28 -9.38
N VAL A 145 36.02 30.86 -8.24
CA VAL A 145 36.12 31.61 -6.98
C VAL A 145 37.57 31.65 -6.47
N GLU A 146 38.32 30.56 -6.63
CA GLU A 146 39.73 30.51 -6.34
C GLU A 146 40.53 31.54 -7.17
N GLY A 147 40.19 31.66 -8.48
CA GLY A 147 40.74 32.69 -9.35
C GLY A 147 40.44 34.10 -8.87
N PHE A 148 39.22 34.36 -8.38
CA PHE A 148 38.81 35.67 -7.82
C PHE A 148 39.63 36.01 -6.57
N ILE A 149 39.74 35.06 -5.63
CA ILE A 149 40.57 35.28 -4.42
C ILE A 149 42.03 35.57 -4.75
N LYS A 150 42.60 34.81 -5.71
CA LYS A 150 43.95 35.06 -6.20
C LYS A 150 44.09 36.45 -6.85
N ALA A 151 43.15 36.84 -7.70
CA ALA A 151 43.16 38.15 -8.37
C ALA A 151 43.01 39.33 -7.38
N ILE A 152 42.24 39.16 -6.32
CA ILE A 152 42.07 40.20 -5.28
C ILE A 152 43.38 40.45 -4.52
N ASN A 153 44.16 39.39 -4.25
CA ASN A 153 45.45 39.55 -3.56
C ASN A 153 46.51 40.31 -4.38
N ILE A 154 46.38 40.37 -5.69
CA ILE A 154 47.28 41.06 -6.65
C ILE A 154 46.51 42.06 -7.52
N LEU A 155 45.49 42.72 -6.93
CA LEU A 155 44.50 43.50 -7.65
C LEU A 155 45.10 44.64 -8.50
N ASP A 156 46.02 45.40 -7.94
CA ASP A 156 46.66 46.51 -8.62
C ASP A 156 47.41 46.09 -9.88
N GLU A 157 48.10 44.95 -9.80
CA GLU A 157 48.84 44.38 -10.93
C GLU A 157 47.90 43.84 -12.01
N VAL A 158 46.78 43.23 -11.61
CA VAL A 158 45.74 42.75 -12.52
C VAL A 158 45.10 43.92 -13.27
N ILE A 159 44.73 44.99 -12.56
CA ILE A 159 44.15 46.21 -13.15
C ILE A 159 45.16 46.88 -14.11
N ALA A 160 46.41 47.02 -13.72
CA ALA A 160 47.44 47.57 -14.58
C ALA A 160 47.62 46.77 -15.88
N THR A 161 47.61 45.43 -15.76
CA THR A 161 47.71 44.52 -16.92
C THR A 161 46.51 44.64 -17.84
N ILE A 162 45.26 44.72 -17.32
CA ILE A 162 44.08 44.91 -18.11
C ILE A 162 44.10 46.24 -18.85
N ARG A 163 44.51 47.32 -18.16
CA ARG A 163 44.57 48.68 -18.77
C ARG A 163 45.63 48.80 -19.88
N SER A 164 46.74 48.06 -19.80
CA SER A 164 47.81 48.05 -20.81
C SER A 164 47.49 47.15 -22.00
N SER A 165 46.45 46.35 -21.96
CA SER A 165 46.05 45.43 -23.02
C SER A 165 45.22 46.11 -24.07
N LYS A 166 45.33 45.68 -25.35
CA LYS A 166 44.66 46.29 -26.52
C LYS A 166 43.21 45.85 -26.71
N SER A 167 42.84 44.72 -26.16
CA SER A 167 41.49 44.14 -26.26
C SER A 167 41.17 43.21 -25.08
N LYS A 168 39.88 42.85 -24.88
CA LYS A 168 39.43 41.86 -23.90
C LYS A 168 40.19 40.53 -24.07
N LYS A 169 40.37 40.10 -25.33
CA LYS A 169 41.05 38.85 -25.67
C LYS A 169 42.57 38.93 -25.33
N ASP A 170 43.19 40.05 -25.66
CA ASP A 170 44.60 40.30 -25.32
C ASP A 170 44.81 40.36 -23.79
N ALA A 171 43.89 41.04 -23.10
CA ALA A 171 43.91 41.05 -21.61
C ALA A 171 43.81 39.64 -20.99
N GLY A 172 42.94 38.79 -21.54
CA GLY A 172 42.85 37.38 -21.09
C GLY A 172 44.14 36.61 -21.27
N ILE A 173 44.78 36.72 -22.43
CA ILE A 173 46.07 36.08 -22.72
C ILE A 173 47.17 36.60 -21.75
N ASN A 174 47.20 37.89 -21.51
CA ASN A 174 48.21 38.53 -20.62
C ASN A 174 48.01 38.11 -19.15
N LEU A 175 46.76 37.95 -18.68
CA LEU A 175 46.42 37.44 -17.35
C LEU A 175 46.89 36.00 -17.17
N VAL A 176 46.67 35.16 -18.17
CA VAL A 176 47.13 33.75 -18.16
C VAL A 176 48.65 33.71 -18.13
N ALA A 177 49.32 34.44 -19.03
CA ALA A 177 50.81 34.40 -19.18
C ALA A 177 51.52 34.96 -17.94
N LYS A 178 51.05 36.07 -17.36
CA LYS A 178 51.72 36.80 -16.30
C LYS A 178 51.45 36.23 -14.92
N PHE A 179 50.21 35.82 -14.64
CA PHE A 179 49.81 35.42 -13.30
C PHE A 179 49.43 33.92 -13.16
N GLY A 180 49.47 33.18 -14.27
CA GLY A 180 49.17 31.74 -14.27
C GLY A 180 47.71 31.44 -13.95
N PHE A 181 46.75 32.30 -14.34
CA PHE A 181 45.34 31.99 -14.34
C PHE A 181 45.01 31.01 -15.46
N THR A 182 43.94 30.25 -15.30
CA THR A 182 43.38 29.51 -16.43
C THR A 182 42.55 30.43 -17.33
N GLU A 183 42.32 30.02 -18.57
CA GLU A 183 41.49 30.79 -19.50
C GLU A 183 40.11 31.09 -18.91
N GLU A 184 39.45 30.08 -18.26
CA GLU A 184 38.17 30.24 -17.60
C GLU A 184 38.21 31.24 -16.45
N GLN A 185 39.29 31.25 -15.66
CA GLN A 185 39.49 32.21 -14.56
C GLN A 185 39.70 33.62 -15.12
N ALA A 186 40.53 33.76 -16.15
CA ALA A 186 40.84 35.04 -16.78
C ALA A 186 39.57 35.65 -17.41
N GLU A 187 38.74 34.86 -18.10
CA GLU A 187 37.48 35.30 -18.66
C GLU A 187 36.53 35.78 -17.56
N ALA A 188 36.37 34.98 -16.49
CA ALA A 188 35.55 35.33 -15.34
C ALA A 188 36.01 36.61 -14.62
N ILE A 189 37.32 36.83 -14.49
CA ILE A 189 37.90 38.06 -13.93
C ILE A 189 37.56 39.27 -14.81
N LEU A 190 37.70 39.14 -16.14
CA LEU A 190 37.39 40.22 -17.07
C LEU A 190 35.90 40.56 -17.15
N GLU A 191 35.04 39.66 -16.77
CA GLU A 191 33.58 39.87 -16.66
C GLU A 191 33.15 40.40 -15.29
N LEU A 192 34.06 40.37 -14.30
CA LEU A 192 33.75 40.84 -12.97
C LEU A 192 33.62 42.36 -12.94
N MET A 193 32.51 42.87 -12.42
CA MET A 193 32.28 44.30 -12.25
C MET A 193 33.19 44.84 -11.14
N LEU A 194 33.83 46.01 -11.38
CA LEU A 194 34.81 46.61 -10.47
C LEU A 194 34.30 46.82 -9.04
N TYR A 195 33.00 47.10 -8.85
CA TYR A 195 32.44 47.26 -7.49
C TYR A 195 32.47 45.98 -6.66
N ARG A 196 32.51 44.79 -7.29
CA ARG A 196 32.66 43.51 -6.61
C ARG A 196 34.04 43.25 -6.03
N LEU A 197 34.96 44.12 -6.27
CA LEU A 197 36.34 44.09 -5.72
C LEU A 197 36.46 44.91 -4.43
N THR A 198 35.34 45.36 -3.84
CA THR A 198 35.31 46.06 -2.55
C THR A 198 35.51 45.10 -1.40
N GLY A 199 35.98 45.60 -0.24
CA GLY A 199 36.32 44.77 0.93
C GLY A 199 35.16 43.93 1.47
N LEU A 200 33.90 44.35 1.27
CA LEU A 200 32.72 43.61 1.66
C LEU A 200 32.50 42.37 0.79
N GLU A 201 32.71 42.48 -0.53
CA GLU A 201 32.56 41.38 -1.48
C GLU A 201 33.68 40.32 -1.34
N ILE A 202 34.87 40.72 -0.89
CA ILE A 202 35.97 39.77 -0.59
C ILE A 202 35.53 38.76 0.47
N THR A 203 34.86 39.21 1.51
CA THR A 203 34.33 38.30 2.55
C THR A 203 33.27 37.35 2.04
N VAL A 204 32.50 37.76 1.02
CA VAL A 204 31.50 36.89 0.35
C VAL A 204 32.19 35.77 -0.43
N PHE A 205 33.26 36.12 -1.21
CA PHE A 205 33.99 35.09 -1.95
C PHE A 205 34.72 34.11 -1.03
N GLN A 206 35.27 34.57 0.09
CA GLN A 206 35.89 33.70 1.10
C GLN A 206 34.87 32.75 1.74
N LYS A 207 33.69 33.22 2.05
CA LYS A 207 32.60 32.36 2.55
C LYS A 207 32.12 31.34 1.49
N GLU A 208 31.91 31.80 0.24
CA GLU A 208 31.55 30.94 -0.87
C GLU A 208 32.60 29.85 -1.11
N TYR A 209 33.90 30.21 -1.06
CA TYR A 209 35.01 29.26 -1.17
C TYR A 209 34.92 28.16 -0.10
N ALA A 210 34.75 28.54 1.17
CA ALA A 210 34.68 27.62 2.28
C ALA A 210 33.45 26.71 2.20
N GLU A 211 32.30 27.22 1.73
CA GLU A 211 31.08 26.45 1.51
C GLU A 211 31.25 25.45 0.37
N LEU A 212 31.81 25.88 -0.74
CA LEU A 212 32.07 25.01 -1.90
C LEU A 212 33.09 23.92 -1.55
N GLU A 213 34.12 24.23 -0.80
CA GLU A 213 35.09 23.23 -0.33
C GLU A 213 34.44 22.14 0.51
N LYS A 214 33.60 22.54 1.48
CA LYS A 214 32.81 21.60 2.30
C LYS A 214 31.86 20.76 1.44
N LYS A 215 31.20 21.41 0.47
CA LYS A 215 30.24 20.73 -0.44
C LYS A 215 31.00 19.71 -1.31
N ILE A 216 32.10 20.06 -1.92
CA ILE A 216 32.96 19.17 -2.74
C ILE A 216 33.42 17.96 -1.91
N LYS A 217 33.96 18.20 -0.70
CA LYS A 217 34.39 17.13 0.21
C LYS A 217 33.23 16.16 0.52
N LYS A 218 32.03 16.70 0.79
CA LYS A 218 30.81 15.89 1.05
C LYS A 218 30.42 15.06 -0.17
N LEU A 219 30.39 15.67 -1.37
CA LEU A 219 29.99 14.98 -2.60
C LEU A 219 31.02 13.89 -2.98
N LYS A 220 32.31 14.17 -2.86
CA LYS A 220 33.38 13.16 -3.06
C LYS A 220 33.26 11.99 -2.08
N LYS A 221 32.92 12.25 -0.81
CA LYS A 221 32.69 11.20 0.19
C LYS A 221 31.53 10.29 -0.17
N ILE A 222 30.44 10.87 -0.69
CA ILE A 222 29.25 10.09 -1.13
C ILE A 222 29.62 9.16 -2.29
N LEU A 223 30.40 9.65 -3.26
CA LEU A 223 30.82 8.85 -4.42
C LEU A 223 31.87 7.77 -4.06
N ALA A 224 32.68 8.00 -3.05
CA ALA A 224 33.73 7.07 -2.65
C ALA A 224 33.22 5.89 -1.80
N SER A 225 32.02 5.94 -1.26
CA SER A 225 31.54 4.93 -0.32
C SER A 225 30.07 4.60 -0.54
N GLU A 226 29.79 3.33 -0.85
CA GLU A 226 28.42 2.82 -0.96
C GLU A 226 27.62 3.04 0.34
N ARG A 227 28.26 2.94 1.50
CA ARG A 227 27.63 3.21 2.79
C ARG A 227 27.12 4.65 2.90
N GLU A 228 27.92 5.63 2.43
CA GLU A 228 27.52 7.04 2.44
C GLU A 228 26.41 7.30 1.40
N LEU A 229 26.48 6.65 0.24
CA LEU A 229 25.41 6.68 -0.76
C LEU A 229 24.09 6.16 -0.20
N LEU A 230 24.09 4.99 0.46
CA LEU A 230 22.90 4.41 1.09
C LEU A 230 22.36 5.28 2.24
N LYS A 231 23.20 6.03 2.95
CA LYS A 231 22.72 7.01 3.94
C LYS A 231 21.91 8.12 3.29
N VAL A 232 22.30 8.59 2.11
CA VAL A 232 21.53 9.60 1.36
C VAL A 232 20.18 9.02 0.97
N VAL A 233 20.14 7.81 0.38
CA VAL A 233 18.90 7.10 0.06
C VAL A 233 17.98 7.01 1.29
N LYS A 234 18.53 6.56 2.42
CA LYS A 234 17.78 6.41 3.67
C LYS A 234 17.21 7.74 4.18
N THR A 235 18.00 8.81 4.10
CA THR A 235 17.57 10.15 4.56
C THR A 235 16.42 10.66 3.70
N GLU A 236 16.53 10.59 2.37
CA GLU A 236 15.48 11.05 1.46
C GLU A 236 14.19 10.23 1.61
N LEU A 237 14.30 8.90 1.76
CA LEU A 237 13.15 8.05 2.03
C LEU A 237 12.49 8.38 3.37
N LYS A 238 13.28 8.74 4.40
CA LYS A 238 12.74 9.13 5.69
C LYS A 238 11.97 10.45 5.60
N GLU A 239 12.51 11.45 4.91
CA GLU A 239 11.82 12.73 4.69
C GLU A 239 10.48 12.54 3.98
N ILE A 240 10.43 11.68 2.95
CA ILE A 240 9.19 11.33 2.26
C ILE A 240 8.21 10.60 3.21
N THR A 241 8.73 9.67 4.01
CA THR A 241 7.91 8.93 4.98
C THR A 241 7.32 9.86 6.02
N ASP A 242 8.10 10.76 6.59
CA ASP A 242 7.65 11.71 7.63
C ASP A 242 6.58 12.66 7.08
N LYS A 243 6.68 13.04 5.78
CA LYS A 243 5.73 13.94 5.13
C LYS A 243 4.42 13.26 4.72
N TYR A 244 4.47 12.01 4.28
CA TYR A 244 3.32 11.33 3.65
C TYR A 244 2.83 10.09 4.40
N ARG A 245 3.41 9.81 5.57
CA ARG A 245 3.03 8.66 6.39
C ARG A 245 1.54 8.72 6.75
N ASN A 246 0.87 7.61 6.52
CA ASN A 246 -0.48 7.36 7.02
C ASN A 246 -0.53 5.99 7.73
N PRO A 247 -1.43 5.80 8.70
CA PRO A 247 -1.58 4.52 9.38
C PRO A 247 -2.12 3.46 8.42
N ARG A 248 -1.68 2.21 8.63
CA ARG A 248 -2.24 1.07 7.90
C ARG A 248 -3.67 0.82 8.35
N ARG A 249 -4.62 0.81 7.43
CA ARG A 249 -6.05 0.56 7.73
C ARG A 249 -6.35 -0.92 7.94
N THR A 250 -5.76 -1.80 7.11
CA THR A 250 -5.97 -3.24 7.20
C THR A 250 -5.13 -3.84 8.32
N MET A 251 -5.76 -4.47 9.29
CA MET A 251 -5.09 -5.24 10.32
C MET A 251 -4.57 -6.55 9.72
N VAL A 252 -3.31 -6.89 10.00
CA VAL A 252 -2.71 -8.15 9.61
C VAL A 252 -2.87 -9.13 10.76
N VAL A 253 -3.50 -10.27 10.50
CA VAL A 253 -3.68 -11.35 11.47
C VAL A 253 -2.72 -12.47 11.09
N GLU A 254 -1.89 -12.91 12.03
CA GLU A 254 -0.87 -13.94 11.79
C GLU A 254 -1.47 -15.35 11.79
N ASN A 255 -2.57 -15.55 12.53
CA ASN A 255 -3.18 -16.87 12.71
C ASN A 255 -4.29 -17.11 11.69
N ASP A 256 -4.10 -18.13 10.85
CA ASP A 256 -5.05 -18.54 9.79
C ASP A 256 -6.30 -19.24 10.37
N SER A 257 -6.29 -19.67 11.64
CA SER A 257 -7.41 -20.36 12.28
C SER A 257 -8.65 -19.46 12.38
N GLU A 258 -8.48 -18.16 12.59
CA GLU A 258 -9.61 -17.22 12.61
C GLU A 258 -10.27 -17.04 11.24
N ALA A 259 -9.52 -17.27 10.14
CA ALA A 259 -10.04 -17.17 8.78
C ALA A 259 -10.77 -18.45 8.34
N LYS A 260 -10.47 -19.59 8.96
CA LYS A 260 -11.11 -20.87 8.67
C LYS A 260 -12.41 -20.96 9.45
N ILE A 261 -13.50 -21.04 8.70
CA ILE A 261 -14.84 -21.24 9.27
C ILE A 261 -15.14 -22.72 9.15
N ASP A 262 -15.34 -23.37 10.29
CA ASP A 262 -15.75 -24.77 10.31
C ASP A 262 -17.14 -24.91 9.70
N VAL A 263 -17.26 -25.82 8.74
CA VAL A 263 -18.52 -26.05 8.03
C VAL A 263 -19.51 -26.78 8.95
N GLU A 264 -19.01 -27.58 9.87
CA GLU A 264 -19.83 -28.34 10.82
C GLU A 264 -20.56 -27.42 11.80
N GLU A 265 -19.94 -26.29 12.20
CA GLU A 265 -20.61 -25.28 13.04
C GLU A 265 -21.77 -24.56 12.34
N LEU A 266 -21.84 -24.62 11.00
CA LEU A 266 -22.88 -23.97 10.19
C LEU A 266 -24.05 -24.90 9.86
N ILE A 267 -23.97 -26.18 10.22
CA ILE A 267 -25.03 -27.13 9.98
C ILE A 267 -26.16 -26.85 10.97
N VAL A 268 -27.35 -26.61 10.41
CA VAL A 268 -28.58 -26.48 11.23
C VAL A 268 -28.93 -27.86 11.78
N VAL A 269 -28.82 -28.00 13.09
CA VAL A 269 -29.19 -29.22 13.78
C VAL A 269 -30.69 -29.40 13.70
N GLU A 270 -31.17 -30.46 13.01
CA GLU A 270 -32.58 -30.79 12.93
C GLU A 270 -32.79 -32.31 13.13
N ASP A 271 -33.90 -32.63 13.75
CA ASP A 271 -34.34 -34.02 13.84
C ASP A 271 -34.82 -34.53 12.48
N VAL A 272 -34.26 -35.65 12.07
CA VAL A 272 -34.53 -36.26 10.76
C VAL A 272 -34.92 -37.73 10.90
N MET A 273 -35.74 -38.18 9.97
CA MET A 273 -35.96 -39.60 9.73
C MET A 273 -34.99 -40.06 8.64
N VAL A 274 -34.26 -41.10 8.92
CA VAL A 274 -33.33 -41.73 7.99
C VAL A 274 -33.91 -43.08 7.58
N THR A 275 -34.00 -43.30 6.28
CA THR A 275 -34.41 -44.58 5.68
C THR A 275 -33.22 -45.20 4.98
N LEU A 276 -33.04 -46.49 5.17
CA LEU A 276 -32.10 -47.31 4.41
C LEU A 276 -32.89 -48.39 3.68
N SER A 277 -32.76 -48.45 2.39
CA SER A 277 -33.38 -49.45 1.54
C SER A 277 -32.60 -50.76 1.50
N LYS A 278 -33.22 -51.83 0.97
CA LYS A 278 -32.54 -53.13 0.78
C LYS A 278 -31.37 -53.05 -0.20
N ASP A 279 -31.46 -52.22 -1.22
CA ASP A 279 -30.44 -51.95 -2.22
C ASP A 279 -29.34 -51.01 -1.71
N GLY A 280 -29.40 -50.54 -0.47
CA GLY A 280 -28.36 -49.73 0.15
C GLY A 280 -28.50 -48.22 -0.08
N PHE A 281 -29.65 -47.71 -0.57
CA PHE A 281 -29.90 -46.29 -0.73
C PHE A 281 -30.30 -45.69 0.61
N ILE A 282 -29.69 -44.53 0.93
CA ILE A 282 -30.02 -43.76 2.13
C ILE A 282 -30.79 -42.50 1.73
N LYS A 283 -31.96 -42.26 2.36
CA LYS A 283 -32.73 -41.06 2.19
C LYS A 283 -32.92 -40.39 3.56
N ARG A 284 -32.78 -39.09 3.60
CA ARG A 284 -32.96 -38.26 4.80
C ARG A 284 -34.18 -37.35 4.61
N LEU A 285 -35.11 -37.37 5.55
CA LEU A 285 -36.34 -36.54 5.56
C LEU A 285 -36.43 -35.79 6.89
N PRO A 286 -36.63 -34.46 6.91
CA PRO A 286 -37.01 -33.75 8.15
C PRO A 286 -38.23 -34.40 8.80
N VAL A 287 -38.20 -34.58 10.14
CA VAL A 287 -39.32 -35.21 10.87
C VAL A 287 -40.66 -34.54 10.56
N ARG A 288 -40.70 -33.20 10.42
CA ARG A 288 -41.92 -32.46 10.07
C ARG A 288 -42.47 -32.82 8.68
N SER A 289 -41.57 -33.06 7.71
CA SER A 289 -41.98 -33.49 6.36
C SER A 289 -42.44 -34.93 6.39
N TYR A 290 -41.74 -35.78 7.12
CA TYR A 290 -42.14 -37.19 7.31
C TYR A 290 -43.56 -37.31 7.91
N THR A 291 -43.85 -36.60 9.00
CA THR A 291 -45.12 -36.61 9.69
C THR A 291 -46.30 -36.05 8.84
N ARG A 292 -46.00 -35.13 7.88
CA ARG A 292 -47.02 -34.60 6.98
C ARG A 292 -47.30 -35.48 5.78
N SER A 293 -46.31 -36.16 5.26
CA SER A 293 -46.41 -36.91 4.00
C SER A 293 -46.72 -38.38 4.21
N ASN A 294 -46.34 -38.94 5.35
CA ASN A 294 -46.37 -40.39 5.57
C ASN A 294 -47.01 -40.69 6.93
N SER A 295 -48.16 -41.29 6.90
CA SER A 295 -48.82 -41.87 8.08
C SER A 295 -48.20 -43.20 8.47
N ASN A 296 -47.64 -43.94 7.50
CA ASN A 296 -46.99 -45.24 7.64
C ASN A 296 -45.62 -45.30 6.93
N ALA A 297 -44.79 -46.25 7.30
CA ALA A 297 -43.47 -46.46 6.70
C ALA A 297 -43.56 -46.88 5.21
N ASP A 298 -44.68 -47.41 4.78
CA ASP A 298 -44.92 -47.88 3.41
C ASP A 298 -45.25 -46.74 2.43
N ASP A 299 -45.53 -45.52 2.92
CA ASP A 299 -45.80 -44.34 2.10
C ASP A 299 -44.57 -43.65 1.55
N ILE A 300 -43.37 -44.20 1.77
CA ILE A 300 -42.09 -43.63 1.28
C ILE A 300 -41.79 -44.19 -0.11
N ASP A 301 -41.71 -43.30 -1.12
CA ASP A 301 -41.29 -43.66 -2.47
C ASP A 301 -39.85 -44.20 -2.51
N TYR A 302 -39.72 -45.45 -2.90
CA TYR A 302 -38.45 -46.11 -3.23
C TYR A 302 -38.35 -46.29 -4.75
N ARG A 303 -37.17 -46.75 -5.24
CA ARG A 303 -37.02 -47.15 -6.64
C ARG A 303 -37.82 -48.44 -6.91
N ASP A 304 -38.22 -48.62 -8.16
CA ASP A 304 -38.96 -49.81 -8.58
C ASP A 304 -38.25 -51.10 -8.15
N GLY A 305 -38.87 -51.91 -7.34
CA GLY A 305 -38.32 -53.17 -6.82
C GLY A 305 -37.49 -53.07 -5.56
N ASP A 306 -37.26 -51.86 -5.01
CA ASP A 306 -36.51 -51.69 -3.76
C ASP A 306 -37.53 -51.54 -2.57
N GLU A 307 -37.11 -51.95 -1.39
CA GLU A 307 -37.96 -51.95 -0.19
C GLU A 307 -37.18 -51.35 1.02
N LEU A 308 -37.95 -50.83 2.00
CA LEU A 308 -37.44 -50.36 3.25
C LEU A 308 -36.70 -51.48 4.03
N LYS A 309 -35.48 -51.25 4.47
CA LYS A 309 -34.77 -52.15 5.35
C LYS A 309 -34.69 -51.62 6.79
N TYR A 310 -34.38 -50.34 6.96
CA TYR A 310 -34.28 -49.69 8.27
C TYR A 310 -34.87 -48.28 8.20
N LEU A 311 -35.63 -47.91 9.25
CA LEU A 311 -36.18 -46.58 9.49
C LEU A 311 -35.83 -46.19 10.92
N PHE A 312 -35.14 -45.08 11.11
CA PHE A 312 -34.79 -44.61 12.43
C PHE A 312 -34.75 -43.07 12.48
N LYS A 313 -35.00 -42.54 13.68
CA LYS A 313 -34.83 -41.12 13.95
C LYS A 313 -33.36 -40.83 14.27
N SER A 314 -32.84 -39.79 13.66
CA SER A 314 -31.49 -39.31 13.89
C SER A 314 -31.49 -37.79 13.94
N ASN A 315 -30.29 -37.25 14.09
CA ASN A 315 -30.04 -35.83 14.14
C ASN A 315 -28.99 -35.50 13.07
N THR A 316 -29.03 -34.28 12.47
CA THR A 316 -28.07 -33.86 11.45
C THR A 316 -26.72 -33.53 12.04
#